data_752df0adbfa57847077640cf4ab9d5a9
#
_entry.id   752df0adbfa57847077640cf4ab9d5a9
#
_cell.length_a   1.000
_cell.length_b   1.000
_cell.length_c   1.000
_cell.angle_alpha   90.00
_cell.angle_beta   90.00
_cell.angle_gamma   90.00
#
_symmetry.space_group_name_H-M   'P 1'
#
loop_
_entity.id
_entity.type
_entity.pdbx_description
1 polymer ?
#
loop_
_entity_poly.entity_id
_entity_poly.type
_entity_poly.pdbx_seq_one_letter_code
_entity_poly.pdbx_strand_id
1 'polypeptide(L)'
;YENIKGTTPYCVKRVAVLNCWGKMRAWGCHMVHHALYYKQNYSYAGVIEMLSGAPFDVKFISFEDIKNDPHLLDSLDVIINVGDADTAHTGGIWWEDPEISSAIRKFVWNGGGFIGVGEPSGHPYQGHILQLASVLGVEEENGFTLNYDKYNWEEHPDHFILQDADQPVDFGEGKKNIYALEGTEVLVQRNKEVQMAAHDFGKG
;
A
#
# COMPACT_ATOMS: atom_id res chain seq x y z
N TYR A 1 1.54 17.94 35.28
CA TYR A 1 2.88 17.33 35.44
C TYR A 1 2.84 16.09 36.34
N GLU A 2 2.12 16.12 37.45
CA GLU A 2 2.04 14.96 38.36
C GLU A 2 1.43 13.72 37.71
N ASN A 3 0.51 13.87 36.75
CA ASN A 3 -0.15 12.77 36.06
C ASN A 3 0.77 12.00 35.10
N ILE A 4 1.93 12.55 34.74
CA ILE A 4 2.93 11.90 33.88
C ILE A 4 4.21 11.54 34.63
N LYS A 5 4.28 11.85 35.93
CA LYS A 5 5.43 11.52 36.77
C LYS A 5 5.53 9.99 36.89
N GLY A 6 6.66 9.43 36.47
CA GLY A 6 6.90 8.00 36.54
C GLY A 6 6.43 7.22 35.29
N THR A 7 5.89 7.90 34.28
CA THR A 7 5.61 7.26 32.98
C THR A 7 6.89 7.23 32.12
N THR A 8 7.07 6.18 31.37
CA THR A 8 8.16 6.10 30.40
C THR A 8 7.62 6.64 29.08
N PRO A 9 8.21 7.69 28.50
CA PRO A 9 7.82 8.15 27.18
C PRO A 9 8.15 7.07 26.14
N TYR A 10 7.22 6.83 25.22
CA TYR A 10 7.50 5.98 24.09
C TYR A 10 7.21 6.72 22.79
N CYS A 11 7.96 6.36 21.73
CA CYS A 11 7.77 6.99 20.42
C CYS A 11 6.50 6.48 19.76
N VAL A 12 5.62 7.41 19.41
CA VAL A 12 4.47 7.12 18.56
C VAL A 12 4.98 6.85 17.13
N LYS A 13 4.46 5.81 16.48
CA LYS A 13 4.82 5.50 15.10
C LYS A 13 4.28 6.58 14.15
N ARG A 14 5.12 6.96 13.19
CA ARG A 14 4.85 8.03 12.21
C ARG A 14 4.40 7.39 10.91
N VAL A 15 3.14 7.58 10.59
CA VAL A 15 2.49 6.98 9.42
C VAL A 15 2.21 8.08 8.41
N ALA A 16 2.62 7.88 7.17
CA ALA A 16 2.24 8.74 6.07
C ALA A 16 1.23 8.06 5.16
N VAL A 17 0.17 8.78 4.82
CA VAL A 17 -0.76 8.39 3.77
C VAL A 17 -0.35 9.12 2.50
N LEU A 18 -0.01 8.36 1.44
CA LEU A 18 0.33 8.92 0.14
C LEU A 18 -0.91 9.49 -0.53
N ASN A 19 -0.73 10.61 -1.18
CA ASN A 19 -1.78 11.29 -1.91
C ASN A 19 -1.19 12.03 -3.12
N CYS A 20 -1.88 12.00 -4.22
CA CYS A 20 -1.50 12.69 -5.45
C CYS A 20 -1.99 14.16 -5.47
N TRP A 21 -1.85 14.88 -4.36
CA TRP A 21 -2.15 16.31 -4.30
C TRP A 21 -1.14 17.09 -5.18
N GLY A 22 -1.22 18.35 -5.29
CA GLY A 22 -0.38 19.16 -6.16
C GLY A 22 -1.02 19.36 -7.54
N LYS A 23 -0.29 19.07 -8.61
CA LYS A 23 -0.79 19.23 -10.00
C LYS A 23 -2.06 18.46 -10.30
N MET A 24 -2.27 17.34 -9.64
CA MET A 24 -3.45 16.50 -9.77
C MET A 24 -4.61 16.91 -8.87
N ARG A 25 -4.43 17.89 -8.01
CA ARG A 25 -5.46 18.32 -7.05
C ARG A 25 -6.78 18.70 -7.71
N ALA A 26 -6.72 19.48 -8.78
CA ALA A 26 -7.90 19.91 -9.51
C ALA A 26 -8.65 18.70 -10.11
N TRP A 27 -7.91 17.75 -10.66
CA TRP A 27 -8.47 16.54 -11.23
C TRP A 27 -9.08 15.63 -10.15
N GLY A 28 -8.40 15.47 -9.04
CA GLY A 28 -8.92 14.75 -7.87
C GLY A 28 -10.25 15.32 -7.37
N CYS A 29 -10.40 16.64 -7.35
CA CYS A 29 -11.67 17.29 -6.98
C CYS A 29 -12.79 17.03 -7.99
N HIS A 30 -12.47 16.84 -9.26
CA HIS A 30 -13.46 16.56 -10.32
C HIS A 30 -13.82 15.07 -10.44
N MET A 31 -13.01 14.18 -9.90
CA MET A 31 -13.26 12.73 -9.93
C MET A 31 -14.51 12.30 -9.15
N VAL A 32 -15.02 13.15 -8.29
CA VAL A 32 -16.29 12.91 -7.55
C VAL A 32 -17.45 12.48 -8.45
N HIS A 33 -17.38 12.79 -9.72
CA HIS A 33 -18.42 12.49 -10.70
C HIS A 33 -18.17 11.23 -11.53
N HIS A 34 -17.02 10.57 -11.38
CA HIS A 34 -16.72 9.33 -12.09
C HIS A 34 -17.10 8.10 -11.29
N ALA A 35 -17.78 7.15 -11.91
CA ALA A 35 -18.25 5.92 -11.24
C ALA A 35 -17.11 5.09 -10.59
N LEU A 36 -15.92 5.10 -11.16
CA LEU A 36 -14.71 4.46 -10.63
C LEU A 36 -14.24 5.09 -9.31
N TYR A 37 -14.57 6.31 -9.09
CA TYR A 37 -14.17 7.08 -7.94
C TYR A 37 -14.77 6.59 -6.62
N TYR A 38 -15.96 6.02 -6.64
CA TYR A 38 -16.63 5.57 -5.42
C TYR A 38 -15.83 4.48 -4.69
N LYS A 39 -15.32 3.50 -5.42
CA LYS A 39 -14.52 2.41 -4.82
C LYS A 39 -13.26 2.95 -4.15
N GLN A 40 -12.58 3.88 -4.79
CA GLN A 40 -11.39 4.52 -4.26
C GLN A 40 -11.65 5.35 -3.02
N ASN A 41 -12.73 6.13 -3.05
CA ASN A 41 -13.13 6.91 -1.89
C ASN A 41 -13.43 6.03 -0.69
N TYR A 42 -14.10 4.91 -0.88
CA TYR A 42 -14.39 4.00 0.21
C TYR A 42 -13.10 3.41 0.80
N SER A 43 -12.19 2.94 -0.02
CA SER A 43 -10.92 2.39 0.46
C SER A 43 -10.08 3.46 1.17
N TYR A 44 -10.00 4.66 0.59
CA TYR A 44 -9.25 5.76 1.18
C TYR A 44 -9.89 6.25 2.49
N ALA A 45 -11.21 6.44 2.49
CA ALA A 45 -11.95 6.81 3.68
C ALA A 45 -11.83 5.75 4.79
N GLY A 46 -11.90 4.46 4.43
CA GLY A 46 -11.71 3.36 5.36
C GLY A 46 -10.33 3.36 6.03
N VAL A 47 -9.27 3.64 5.27
CA VAL A 47 -7.91 3.79 5.85
C VAL A 47 -7.84 5.00 6.78
N ILE A 48 -8.42 6.14 6.41
CA ILE A 48 -8.46 7.33 7.27
C ILE A 48 -9.27 7.05 8.55
N GLU A 49 -10.40 6.37 8.42
CA GLU A 49 -11.22 5.99 9.57
C GLU A 49 -10.48 5.02 10.51
N MET A 50 -9.80 4.02 9.95
CA MET A 50 -8.95 3.10 10.71
C MET A 50 -7.83 3.81 11.48
N LEU A 51 -7.20 4.81 10.87
CA LEU A 51 -6.15 5.61 11.51
C LEU A 51 -6.68 6.62 12.52
N SER A 52 -7.96 7.00 12.39
CA SER A 52 -8.62 7.95 13.30
C SER A 52 -8.76 7.32 14.69
N GLY A 53 -8.17 7.97 15.68
CA GLY A 53 -8.17 7.46 17.06
C GLY A 53 -7.11 6.40 17.36
N ALA A 54 -6.37 5.92 16.37
CA ALA A 54 -5.21 5.08 16.60
C ALA A 54 -4.03 5.91 17.15
N PRO A 55 -3.15 5.32 17.97
CA PRO A 55 -2.04 6.04 18.59
C PRO A 55 -0.87 6.23 17.62
N PHE A 56 -1.14 6.82 16.45
CA PHE A 56 -0.15 7.11 15.43
C PHE A 56 -0.05 8.62 15.17
N ASP A 57 1.14 9.08 14.78
CA ASP A 57 1.34 10.41 14.18
C ASP A 57 1.10 10.29 12.67
N VAL A 58 -0.07 10.74 12.21
CA VAL A 58 -0.50 10.57 10.82
C VAL A 58 -0.23 11.86 10.03
N LYS A 59 0.45 11.70 8.90
CA LYS A 59 0.72 12.77 7.93
C LYS A 59 0.20 12.39 6.56
N PHE A 60 -0.13 13.41 5.78
CA PHE A 60 -0.41 13.27 4.35
C PHE A 60 0.77 13.82 3.57
N ILE A 61 1.33 13.03 2.68
CA ILE A 61 2.44 13.43 1.80
C ILE A 61 2.08 13.15 0.35
N SER A 62 2.57 13.97 -0.55
CA SER A 62 2.35 13.77 -1.98
C SER A 62 3.57 13.14 -2.66
N PHE A 63 3.36 12.61 -3.86
CA PHE A 63 4.47 12.13 -4.70
C PHE A 63 5.40 13.28 -5.08
N GLU A 64 4.87 14.49 -5.23
CA GLU A 64 5.66 15.69 -5.50
C GLU A 64 6.55 16.07 -4.31
N ASP A 65 6.07 15.88 -3.07
CA ASP A 65 6.88 16.07 -1.87
C ASP A 65 8.06 15.11 -1.83
N ILE A 66 7.83 13.83 -2.14
CA ILE A 66 8.88 12.80 -2.21
C ILE A 66 9.91 13.16 -3.27
N LYS A 67 9.46 13.63 -4.44
CA LYS A 67 10.36 14.02 -5.52
C LYS A 67 11.22 15.23 -5.15
N ASN A 68 10.63 16.21 -4.48
CA ASN A 68 11.33 17.44 -4.09
C ASN A 68 12.28 17.21 -2.91
N ASP A 69 11.92 16.34 -1.99
CA ASP A 69 12.74 15.99 -0.82
C ASP A 69 12.58 14.50 -0.45
N PRO A 70 13.39 13.60 -1.04
CA PRO A 70 13.37 12.18 -0.70
C PRO A 70 13.71 11.90 0.77
N HIS A 71 14.41 12.80 1.46
CA HIS A 71 14.72 12.67 2.88
C HIS A 71 13.53 12.86 3.80
N LEU A 72 12.42 13.36 3.28
CA LEU A 72 11.15 13.37 4.00
C LEU A 72 10.78 11.99 4.55
N LEU A 73 11.08 10.94 3.79
CA LEU A 73 10.80 9.55 4.16
C LEU A 73 11.62 9.08 5.38
N ASP A 74 12.81 9.64 5.62
CA ASP A 74 13.67 9.29 6.76
C ASP A 74 12.98 9.58 8.11
N SER A 75 11.99 10.45 8.09
CA SER A 75 11.20 10.83 9.28
C SER A 75 10.00 9.92 9.55
N LEU A 76 9.74 8.91 8.72
CA LEU A 76 8.56 8.06 8.78
C LEU A 76 8.91 6.64 9.23
N ASP A 77 7.89 5.94 9.76
CA ASP A 77 7.99 4.52 10.07
C ASP A 77 7.20 3.67 9.05
N VAL A 78 6.06 4.19 8.56
CA VAL A 78 5.18 3.49 7.62
C VAL A 78 4.64 4.45 6.58
N ILE A 79 4.53 3.96 5.34
CA ILE A 79 3.83 4.61 4.23
C ILE A 79 2.62 3.75 3.85
N ILE A 80 1.47 4.37 3.68
CA ILE A 80 0.25 3.71 3.18
C ILE A 80 -0.13 4.34 1.85
N ASN A 81 -0.33 3.52 0.81
CA ASN A 81 -0.87 3.94 -0.47
C ASN A 81 -2.12 3.15 -0.82
N VAL A 82 -3.17 3.84 -1.25
CA VAL A 82 -4.52 3.27 -1.35
C VAL A 82 -5.20 3.67 -2.65
N GLY A 83 -5.82 2.72 -3.30
CA GLY A 83 -6.75 2.98 -4.41
C GLY A 83 -6.52 2.11 -5.63
N ASP A 84 -7.30 2.36 -6.67
CA ASP A 84 -7.21 1.63 -7.94
C ASP A 84 -6.12 2.21 -8.85
N ALA A 85 -5.64 1.41 -9.80
CA ALA A 85 -4.61 1.80 -10.76
C ALA A 85 -4.93 3.10 -11.48
N ASP A 86 -3.87 3.81 -11.85
CA ASP A 86 -3.92 5.05 -12.66
C ASP A 86 -4.78 6.17 -12.08
N THR A 87 -4.95 6.18 -10.77
CA THR A 87 -5.77 7.20 -10.12
C THR A 87 -4.94 8.26 -9.41
N ALA A 88 -5.58 9.38 -9.13
CA ALA A 88 -4.96 10.46 -8.38
C ALA A 88 -4.55 10.04 -6.95
N HIS A 89 -5.16 8.99 -6.41
CA HIS A 89 -4.84 8.50 -5.07
C HIS A 89 -3.62 7.58 -5.07
N THR A 90 -3.46 6.73 -6.09
CA THR A 90 -2.36 5.77 -6.18
C THR A 90 -1.10 6.31 -6.80
N GLY A 91 -1.13 7.48 -7.41
CA GLY A 91 0.02 8.13 -8.03
C GLY A 91 -0.02 8.21 -9.56
N GLY A 92 -0.71 7.29 -10.24
CA GLY A 92 -0.80 7.29 -11.70
C GLY A 92 0.57 7.44 -12.37
N ILE A 93 0.71 8.41 -13.25
CA ILE A 93 1.95 8.67 -14.01
C ILE A 93 3.19 8.96 -13.14
N TRP A 94 3.05 9.26 -11.85
CA TRP A 94 4.19 9.41 -10.95
C TRP A 94 5.02 8.13 -10.83
N TRP A 95 4.42 6.98 -11.12
CA TRP A 95 5.12 5.70 -11.09
C TRP A 95 6.09 5.49 -12.26
N GLU A 96 6.04 6.32 -13.31
CA GLU A 96 7.07 6.38 -14.35
C GLU A 96 8.36 7.08 -13.86
N ASP A 97 8.27 7.82 -12.75
CA ASP A 97 9.42 8.55 -12.21
C ASP A 97 10.29 7.62 -11.36
N PRO A 98 11.53 7.30 -11.82
CA PRO A 98 12.40 6.39 -11.10
C PRO A 98 12.91 6.96 -9.78
N GLU A 99 12.91 8.27 -9.59
CA GLU A 99 13.35 8.89 -8.34
C GLU A 99 12.36 8.58 -7.21
N ILE A 100 11.05 8.64 -7.50
CA ILE A 100 9.99 8.33 -6.54
C ILE A 100 10.00 6.85 -6.16
N SER A 101 9.96 5.96 -7.16
CA SER A 101 9.95 4.52 -6.91
C SER A 101 11.22 4.04 -6.21
N SER A 102 12.39 4.63 -6.53
CA SER A 102 13.65 4.34 -5.85
C SER A 102 13.68 4.87 -4.42
N ALA A 103 13.14 6.05 -4.16
CA ALA A 103 13.06 6.60 -2.80
C ALA A 103 12.21 5.70 -1.89
N ILE A 104 11.04 5.24 -2.37
CA ILE A 104 10.18 4.34 -1.60
C ILE A 104 10.85 2.98 -1.39
N ARG A 105 11.46 2.37 -2.42
CA ARG A 105 12.22 1.12 -2.28
C ARG A 105 13.35 1.25 -1.25
N LYS A 106 14.10 2.34 -1.31
CA LYS A 106 15.17 2.61 -0.35
C LYS A 106 14.65 2.76 1.08
N PHE A 107 13.52 3.44 1.24
CA PHE A 107 12.86 3.58 2.53
C PHE A 107 12.52 2.22 3.13
N VAL A 108 11.84 1.34 2.37
CA VAL A 108 11.48 -0.01 2.84
C VAL A 108 12.73 -0.85 3.07
N TRP A 109 13.68 -0.84 2.14
CA TRP A 109 14.95 -1.58 2.30
C TRP A 109 15.68 -1.25 3.61
N ASN A 110 15.57 -0.01 4.08
CA ASN A 110 16.20 0.47 5.31
C ASN A 110 15.37 0.19 6.58
N GLY A 111 14.19 -0.40 6.48
CA GLY A 111 13.36 -0.81 7.62
C GLY A 111 12.05 -0.03 7.78
N GLY A 112 11.67 0.76 6.78
CA GLY A 112 10.34 1.35 6.73
C GLY A 112 9.27 0.33 6.28
N GLY A 113 8.04 0.47 6.75
CA GLY A 113 6.91 -0.35 6.29
C GLY A 113 6.18 0.30 5.11
N PHE A 114 5.72 -0.51 4.16
CA PHE A 114 4.83 -0.05 3.09
C PHE A 114 3.55 -0.89 3.08
N ILE A 115 2.41 -0.24 3.25
CA ILE A 115 1.09 -0.88 3.19
C ILE A 115 0.39 -0.43 1.91
N GLY A 116 0.06 -1.39 1.06
CA GLY A 116 -0.68 -1.16 -0.16
C GLY A 116 -2.11 -1.68 -0.06
N VAL A 117 -3.08 -0.90 -0.53
CA VAL A 117 -4.48 -1.30 -0.58
C VAL A 117 -5.03 -1.09 -1.98
N GLY A 118 -5.68 -2.09 -2.54
CA GLY A 118 -6.16 -2.10 -3.92
C GLY A 118 -5.03 -2.33 -4.92
N GLU A 119 -4.71 -1.35 -5.75
CA GLU A 119 -3.60 -1.36 -6.70
C GLU A 119 -2.58 -0.25 -6.32
N PRO A 120 -1.88 -0.41 -5.21
CA PRO A 120 -1.17 0.68 -4.52
C PRO A 120 -0.01 1.31 -5.28
N SER A 121 0.47 0.67 -6.32
CA SER A 121 1.49 1.20 -7.25
C SER A 121 1.09 0.91 -8.70
N GLY A 122 -0.22 0.79 -8.92
CA GLY A 122 -0.78 0.40 -10.20
C GLY A 122 -0.62 1.48 -11.25
N HIS A 123 0.23 1.22 -12.24
CA HIS A 123 0.40 2.01 -13.46
C HIS A 123 1.11 1.13 -14.50
N PRO A 124 0.45 0.80 -15.64
CA PRO A 124 1.06 -0.03 -16.66
C PRO A 124 2.30 0.64 -17.28
N TYR A 125 3.48 0.23 -16.85
CA TYR A 125 4.73 0.80 -17.33
C TYR A 125 5.83 -0.26 -17.40
N GLN A 126 6.59 -0.29 -18.48
CA GLN A 126 7.72 -1.21 -18.70
C GLN A 126 7.38 -2.71 -18.48
N GLY A 127 6.15 -3.12 -18.81
CA GLY A 127 5.71 -4.50 -18.71
C GLY A 127 5.24 -4.94 -17.32
N HIS A 128 5.22 -4.03 -16.35
CA HIS A 128 4.66 -4.24 -15.01
C HIS A 128 3.38 -3.44 -14.82
N ILE A 129 2.47 -3.95 -13.99
CA ILE A 129 1.30 -3.19 -13.52
C ILE A 129 1.62 -2.60 -12.16
N LEU A 130 2.11 -3.41 -11.21
CA LEU A 130 2.50 -2.90 -9.90
C LEU A 130 3.96 -2.45 -9.92
N GLN A 131 4.19 -1.15 -9.91
CA GLN A 131 5.55 -0.59 -10.02
C GLN A 131 6.41 -0.85 -8.77
N LEU A 132 5.79 -1.20 -7.65
CA LEU A 132 6.46 -1.66 -6.43
C LEU A 132 6.28 -3.17 -6.18
N ALA A 133 6.07 -3.97 -7.22
CA ALA A 133 5.86 -5.41 -7.10
C ALA A 133 6.92 -6.10 -6.22
N SER A 134 8.19 -5.74 -6.38
CA SER A 134 9.29 -6.30 -5.57
C SER A 134 9.22 -5.92 -4.09
N VAL A 135 8.59 -4.81 -3.74
CA VAL A 135 8.39 -4.38 -2.34
C VAL A 135 7.15 -5.05 -1.76
N LEU A 136 6.08 -5.11 -2.56
CA LEU A 136 4.80 -5.68 -2.15
C LEU A 136 4.80 -7.21 -2.10
N GLY A 137 5.74 -7.85 -2.81
CA GLY A 137 5.78 -9.29 -2.99
C GLY A 137 4.69 -9.85 -3.89
N VAL A 138 3.95 -8.99 -4.57
CA VAL A 138 2.87 -9.37 -5.48
C VAL A 138 2.94 -8.58 -6.77
N GLU A 139 2.44 -9.19 -7.87
CA GLU A 139 2.32 -8.54 -9.17
C GLU A 139 0.94 -8.86 -9.75
N GLU A 140 0.45 -7.99 -10.59
CA GLU A 140 -0.76 -8.19 -11.37
C GLU A 140 -0.41 -8.69 -12.77
N GLU A 141 -1.16 -9.68 -13.26
CA GLU A 141 -1.02 -10.17 -14.61
C GLU A 141 -1.88 -9.38 -15.58
N ASN A 142 -1.21 -8.85 -16.59
CA ASN A 142 -1.86 -8.10 -17.66
C ASN A 142 -2.30 -9.04 -18.79
N GLY A 143 -3.44 -9.69 -18.64
CA GLY A 143 -4.07 -10.48 -19.70
C GLY A 143 -3.95 -11.99 -19.55
N PHE A 144 -3.46 -12.68 -20.57
CA PHE A 144 -3.45 -14.12 -20.65
C PHE A 144 -2.33 -14.76 -19.85
N THR A 145 -2.66 -15.62 -18.89
CA THR A 145 -1.66 -16.49 -18.29
C THR A 145 -1.67 -17.87 -18.95
N LEU A 146 -0.49 -18.35 -19.33
CA LEU A 146 -0.28 -19.72 -19.81
C LEU A 146 0.28 -20.64 -18.73
N ASN A 147 0.63 -20.08 -17.57
CA ASN A 147 1.18 -20.82 -16.44
C ASN A 147 0.33 -20.59 -15.20
N TYR A 148 -0.48 -21.60 -14.86
CA TYR A 148 -1.34 -21.57 -13.68
C TYR A 148 -0.61 -21.96 -12.38
N ASP A 149 0.63 -22.44 -12.43
CA ASP A 149 1.38 -22.85 -11.24
C ASP A 149 1.68 -21.66 -10.31
N LYS A 150 1.78 -20.47 -10.88
CA LYS A 150 1.95 -19.23 -10.11
C LYS A 150 0.76 -18.83 -9.25
N TYR A 151 -0.37 -19.52 -9.37
CA TYR A 151 -1.55 -19.35 -8.53
C TYR A 151 -1.73 -20.49 -7.53
N ASN A 152 -0.71 -21.30 -7.29
CA ASN A 152 -0.71 -22.36 -6.29
C ASN A 152 0.07 -21.91 -5.07
N TRP A 153 -0.61 -21.22 -4.16
CA TRP A 153 -0.03 -20.72 -2.92
C TRP A 153 -0.48 -21.56 -1.74
N GLU A 154 0.40 -21.67 -0.76
CA GLU A 154 0.05 -22.10 0.58
C GLU A 154 -0.31 -20.86 1.41
N GLU A 155 -1.44 -20.89 2.09
CA GLU A 155 -1.84 -19.80 3.01
C GLU A 155 -1.14 -19.94 4.34
N HIS A 156 -0.82 -18.80 4.96
CA HIS A 156 -0.23 -18.68 6.28
C HIS A 156 -1.25 -18.10 7.30
N PRO A 157 -2.30 -18.87 7.69
CA PRO A 157 -3.38 -18.36 8.54
C PRO A 157 -2.92 -18.04 9.97
N ASP A 158 -1.80 -18.60 10.40
CA ASP A 158 -1.22 -18.40 11.74
C ASP A 158 -0.29 -17.17 11.79
N HIS A 159 -0.18 -16.41 10.70
CA HIS A 159 0.65 -15.21 10.68
C HIS A 159 0.13 -14.18 11.67
N PHE A 160 1.05 -13.47 12.37
CA PHE A 160 0.72 -12.53 13.45
C PHE A 160 -0.27 -11.42 13.05
N ILE A 161 -0.26 -10.99 11.79
CA ILE A 161 -1.19 -9.99 11.25
C ILE A 161 -2.65 -10.46 11.36
N LEU A 162 -2.89 -11.77 11.30
CA LEU A 162 -4.23 -12.36 11.36
C LEU A 162 -4.64 -12.80 12.76
N GLN A 163 -3.78 -12.65 13.76
CA GLN A 163 -3.96 -13.22 15.10
C GLN A 163 -5.25 -12.74 15.79
N ASP A 164 -5.61 -11.47 15.59
CA ASP A 164 -6.79 -10.84 16.20
C ASP A 164 -7.94 -10.62 15.19
N ALA A 165 -7.82 -11.19 13.99
CA ALA A 165 -8.85 -11.08 12.97
C ALA A 165 -9.88 -12.21 13.06
N ASP A 166 -11.16 -11.87 12.89
CA ASP A 166 -12.20 -12.89 12.73
C ASP A 166 -11.96 -13.68 11.44
N GLN A 167 -11.87 -14.98 11.56
CA GLN A 167 -11.65 -15.89 10.44
C GLN A 167 -12.98 -16.55 9.96
N PRO A 168 -13.17 -16.73 8.65
CA PRO A 168 -12.31 -16.29 7.55
C PRO A 168 -12.42 -14.78 7.29
N VAL A 169 -11.29 -14.14 6.97
CA VAL A 169 -11.30 -12.73 6.56
C VAL A 169 -11.94 -12.60 5.18
N ASP A 170 -12.97 -11.79 5.05
CA ASP A 170 -13.68 -11.55 3.80
C ASP A 170 -13.45 -10.11 3.32
N PHE A 171 -12.71 -9.96 2.22
CA PHE A 171 -12.49 -8.68 1.55
C PHE A 171 -13.53 -8.39 0.44
N GLY A 172 -14.56 -9.23 0.33
CA GLY A 172 -15.55 -9.12 -0.76
C GLY A 172 -14.96 -9.51 -2.12
N GLU A 173 -15.22 -8.69 -3.15
CA GLU A 173 -14.58 -8.85 -4.45
C GLU A 173 -13.19 -8.23 -4.41
N GLY A 174 -12.17 -9.06 -4.29
CA GLY A 174 -10.79 -8.63 -4.39
C GLY A 174 -10.36 -8.34 -5.83
N LYS A 175 -9.14 -7.83 -5.98
CA LYS A 175 -8.53 -7.64 -7.29
C LYS A 175 -8.22 -9.00 -7.92
N LYS A 176 -8.52 -9.14 -9.21
CA LYS A 176 -8.22 -10.34 -10.01
C LYS A 176 -6.80 -10.31 -10.55
N ASN A 177 -6.32 -11.49 -10.92
CA ASN A 177 -5.03 -11.69 -11.58
C ASN A 177 -3.81 -11.28 -10.73
N ILE A 178 -3.97 -11.21 -9.41
CA ILE A 178 -2.86 -10.96 -8.48
C ILE A 178 -2.20 -12.29 -8.13
N TYR A 179 -0.88 -12.34 -8.28
CA TYR A 179 -0.06 -13.49 -7.90
C TYR A 179 1.11 -13.07 -7.02
N ALA A 180 1.55 -13.99 -6.14
CA ALA A 180 2.67 -13.76 -5.26
C ALA A 180 4.00 -13.99 -5.99
N LEU A 181 5.00 -13.23 -5.60
CA LEU A 181 6.38 -13.42 -5.98
C LEU A 181 7.09 -14.36 -4.99
N GLU A 182 8.28 -14.83 -5.36
CA GLU A 182 9.09 -15.66 -4.48
C GLU A 182 9.39 -14.95 -3.14
N GLY A 183 9.25 -15.68 -2.04
CA GLY A 183 9.48 -15.15 -0.68
C GLY A 183 8.30 -14.40 -0.08
N THR A 184 7.15 -14.38 -0.74
CA THR A 184 5.94 -13.74 -0.22
C THR A 184 5.10 -14.71 0.60
N GLU A 185 4.66 -14.29 1.78
CA GLU A 185 3.70 -15.01 2.60
C GLU A 185 2.28 -14.59 2.21
N VAL A 186 1.53 -15.52 1.62
CA VAL A 186 0.13 -15.31 1.29
C VAL A 186 -0.71 -15.55 2.55
N LEU A 187 -1.39 -14.51 3.01
CA LEU A 187 -2.18 -14.55 4.24
C LEU A 187 -3.63 -14.92 3.97
N VAL A 188 -4.18 -14.39 2.89
CA VAL A 188 -5.56 -14.69 2.46
C VAL A 188 -5.60 -14.79 0.95
N GLN A 189 -6.26 -15.82 0.44
CA GLN A 189 -6.53 -15.99 -0.99
C GLN A 189 -8.02 -16.27 -1.23
N ARG A 190 -8.48 -15.94 -2.42
CA ARG A 190 -9.81 -16.27 -2.90
C ARG A 190 -9.73 -16.70 -4.36
N ASN A 191 -10.26 -17.90 -4.67
CA ASN A 191 -10.21 -18.44 -6.02
C ASN A 191 -8.78 -18.52 -6.61
N LYS A 192 -7.79 -18.80 -5.78
CA LYS A 192 -6.35 -18.83 -6.10
C LYS A 192 -5.73 -17.45 -6.39
N GLU A 193 -6.43 -16.37 -6.12
CA GLU A 193 -5.91 -15.01 -6.24
C GLU A 193 -5.55 -14.46 -4.86
N VAL A 194 -4.41 -13.82 -4.77
CA VAL A 194 -3.93 -13.23 -3.51
C VAL A 194 -4.80 -12.05 -3.14
N GLN A 195 -5.35 -12.09 -1.93
CA GLN A 195 -6.16 -11.01 -1.37
C GLN A 195 -5.39 -10.21 -0.32
N MET A 196 -4.53 -10.90 0.43
CA MET A 196 -3.66 -10.30 1.42
C MET A 196 -2.33 -11.05 1.45
N ALA A 197 -1.25 -10.32 1.47
CA ALA A 197 0.09 -10.86 1.53
C ALA A 197 1.01 -9.99 2.40
N ALA A 198 2.06 -10.61 2.91
CA ALA A 198 3.18 -9.96 3.57
C ALA A 198 4.48 -10.34 2.87
N HIS A 199 5.41 -9.40 2.77
CA HIS A 199 6.68 -9.62 2.09
C HIS A 199 7.78 -8.82 2.75
N ASP A 200 8.91 -9.46 3.00
CA ASP A 200 10.11 -8.81 3.51
C ASP A 200 10.93 -8.23 2.35
N PHE A 201 11.23 -6.94 2.41
CA PHE A 201 12.09 -6.28 1.44
C PHE A 201 13.24 -5.54 2.14
N GLY A 202 14.39 -6.18 2.22
CA GLY A 202 15.54 -5.66 2.94
C GLY A 202 15.39 -5.81 4.46
N LYS A 203 15.06 -4.72 5.15
CA LYS A 203 14.81 -4.69 6.60
C LYS A 203 13.36 -4.31 6.95
N GLY A 204 12.58 -4.04 5.96
CA GLY A 204 11.19 -3.65 6.11
C GLY A 204 10.26 -4.53 5.33
#